data_8e3d51e2fe1b5e956084f7dbff6cf5c8
#
_entry.id   8e3d51e2fe1b5e956084f7dbff6cf5c8
#
_cell.length_a   1.000
_cell.length_b   1.000
_cell.length_c   1.000
_cell.angle_alpha   90.00
_cell.angle_beta   90.00
_cell.angle_gamma   90.00
#
_symmetry.space_group_name_H-M   'P 1'
#
loop_
_entity.id
_entity.type
_entity.pdbx_description
1 polymer ?
#
loop_
_entity_poly.entity_id
_entity_poly.type
_entity_poly.pdbx_seq_one_letter_code
_entity_poly.pdbx_strand_id
1 'polypeptide(L)'
;MMDLIVRLDHWFADRLQGLTYAPETLAYVAGVLSRRSWVDVDMSRESVVLAFQDAVMKGDFEEFQRIGDWVLFIDTIHPTHFDGVREAVESIGRNSYYSCHRILRGQWRVYEELADQLPHIARHARRKLV
;
A
#
# COMPACT_ATOMS: atom_id res chain seq x y z
N MET A 1 -17.11 -16.12 1.42
CA MET A 1 -16.31 -14.94 1.08
C MET A 1 -15.06 -14.81 1.93
N MET A 2 -15.16 -15.01 3.25
CA MET A 2 -13.97 -14.98 4.14
C MET A 2 -12.92 -16.01 3.74
N ASP A 3 -13.34 -17.23 3.40
CA ASP A 3 -12.43 -18.29 2.98
C ASP A 3 -11.65 -17.91 1.71
N LEU A 4 -12.31 -17.21 0.78
CA LEU A 4 -11.66 -16.80 -0.45
C LEU A 4 -10.63 -15.70 -0.20
N ILE A 5 -10.93 -14.76 0.71
CA ILE A 5 -9.96 -13.71 1.10
C ILE A 5 -8.74 -14.35 1.76
N VAL A 6 -8.93 -15.33 2.64
CA VAL A 6 -7.82 -16.05 3.29
C VAL A 6 -6.98 -16.77 2.24
N ARG A 7 -7.60 -17.40 1.24
CA ARG A 7 -6.86 -18.07 0.16
C ARG A 7 -6.04 -17.09 -0.64
N LEU A 8 -6.60 -15.89 -0.93
CA LEU A 8 -5.86 -14.85 -1.64
C LEU A 8 -4.69 -14.34 -0.83
N ASP A 9 -4.86 -14.16 0.49
CA ASP A 9 -3.76 -13.79 1.37
C ASP A 9 -2.62 -14.78 1.27
N HIS A 10 -2.92 -16.07 1.35
CA HIS A 10 -1.93 -17.14 1.25
C HIS A 10 -1.27 -17.15 -0.13
N TRP A 11 -2.06 -16.98 -1.18
CA TRP A 11 -1.54 -16.96 -2.54
C TRP A 11 -0.54 -15.83 -2.73
N PHE A 12 -0.89 -14.61 -2.31
CA PHE A 12 0.01 -13.47 -2.40
C PHE A 12 1.24 -13.65 -1.52
N ALA A 13 1.06 -14.15 -0.30
CA ALA A 13 2.17 -14.38 0.61
C ALA A 13 3.18 -15.37 0.02
N ASP A 14 2.69 -16.45 -0.60
CA ASP A 14 3.57 -17.42 -1.27
C ASP A 14 4.34 -16.79 -2.42
N ARG A 15 3.67 -15.97 -3.22
CA ARG A 15 4.32 -15.30 -4.36
C ARG A 15 5.38 -14.30 -3.94
N LEU A 16 5.19 -13.66 -2.77
CA LEU A 16 6.12 -12.65 -2.27
C LEU A 16 7.30 -13.25 -1.51
N GLN A 17 7.32 -14.56 -1.28
CA GLN A 17 8.46 -15.21 -0.64
C GLN A 17 9.74 -14.96 -1.42
N GLY A 18 10.82 -14.78 -0.70
CA GLY A 18 12.13 -14.53 -1.28
C GLY A 18 12.46 -13.05 -1.47
N LEU A 19 11.51 -12.15 -1.29
CA LEU A 19 11.82 -10.73 -1.22
C LEU A 19 12.49 -10.41 0.12
N THR A 20 13.44 -9.47 0.09
CA THR A 20 14.33 -9.19 1.23
C THR A 20 13.75 -8.17 2.21
N TYR A 21 12.44 -8.07 2.31
CA TYR A 21 11.77 -7.20 3.27
C TYR A 21 11.42 -7.99 4.53
N ALA A 22 11.11 -7.28 5.61
CA ALA A 22 10.72 -7.93 6.85
C ALA A 22 9.49 -8.82 6.65
N PRO A 23 9.40 -9.99 7.32
CA PRO A 23 8.25 -10.87 7.16
C PRO A 23 6.92 -10.18 7.46
N GLU A 24 6.88 -9.31 8.46
CA GLU A 24 5.67 -8.56 8.82
C GLU A 24 5.25 -7.61 7.69
N THR A 25 6.23 -7.01 7.02
CA THR A 25 5.96 -6.13 5.88
C THR A 25 5.40 -6.92 4.71
N LEU A 26 5.99 -8.08 4.40
CA LEU A 26 5.48 -8.94 3.32
C LEU A 26 4.07 -9.43 3.62
N ALA A 27 3.77 -9.78 4.87
CA ALA A 27 2.43 -10.17 5.27
C ALA A 27 1.44 -9.02 5.10
N TYR A 28 1.85 -7.81 5.46
CA TYR A 28 1.02 -6.62 5.27
C TYR A 28 0.72 -6.39 3.79
N VAL A 29 1.74 -6.45 2.95
CA VAL A 29 1.59 -6.27 1.49
C VAL A 29 0.64 -7.32 0.92
N ALA A 30 0.82 -8.58 1.29
CA ALA A 30 -0.08 -9.65 0.85
C ALA A 30 -1.52 -9.35 1.24
N GLY A 31 -1.75 -8.87 2.46
CA GLY A 31 -3.07 -8.49 2.94
C GLY A 31 -3.68 -7.33 2.15
N VAL A 32 -2.88 -6.32 1.83
CA VAL A 32 -3.34 -5.19 1.01
C VAL A 32 -3.76 -5.68 -0.38
N LEU A 33 -2.92 -6.48 -1.02
CA LEU A 33 -3.20 -6.96 -2.36
C LEU A 33 -4.45 -7.84 -2.40
N SER A 34 -4.65 -8.71 -1.41
CA SER A 34 -5.81 -9.58 -1.38
C SER A 34 -7.11 -8.82 -1.08
N ARG A 35 -7.09 -7.92 -0.12
CA ARG A 35 -8.28 -7.16 0.26
C ARG A 35 -8.73 -6.21 -0.83
N ARG A 36 -7.79 -5.51 -1.46
CA ARG A 36 -8.10 -4.50 -2.48
C ARG A 36 -8.55 -5.14 -3.79
N SER A 37 -8.18 -6.39 -4.05
CA SER A 37 -8.64 -7.08 -5.26
C SER A 37 -10.15 -7.33 -5.25
N TRP A 38 -10.83 -7.18 -4.10
CA TRP A 38 -12.27 -7.38 -3.95
C TRP A 38 -13.07 -6.10 -3.85
N VAL A 39 -12.40 -4.97 -3.64
CA VAL A 39 -13.08 -3.70 -3.40
C VAL A 39 -12.86 -2.81 -4.61
N ASP A 40 -13.94 -2.23 -5.13
CA ASP A 40 -13.85 -1.19 -6.14
C ASP A 40 -13.04 -0.04 -5.57
N VAL A 41 -11.91 0.22 -6.21
CA VAL A 41 -11.04 1.31 -5.79
C VAL A 41 -11.54 2.56 -6.47
N ASP A 42 -12.41 3.27 -5.76
CA ASP A 42 -13.14 4.42 -6.28
C ASP A 42 -12.36 5.72 -6.11
N MET A 43 -11.03 5.62 -6.06
CA MET A 43 -10.20 6.79 -5.88
C MET A 43 -9.46 7.14 -7.17
N SER A 44 -9.65 8.35 -7.67
CA SER A 44 -8.92 8.86 -8.81
C SER A 44 -7.60 9.48 -8.35
N ARG A 45 -6.72 9.81 -9.31
CA ARG A 45 -5.46 10.48 -9.01
C ARG A 45 -5.70 11.85 -8.36
N GLU A 46 -6.74 12.54 -8.77
CA GLU A 46 -7.11 13.84 -8.21
C GLU A 46 -7.69 13.67 -6.82
N SER A 47 -8.52 12.65 -6.63
CA SER A 47 -9.14 12.35 -5.33
C SER A 47 -8.11 11.99 -4.27
N VAL A 48 -7.00 11.33 -4.65
CA VAL A 48 -5.99 10.96 -3.67
C VAL A 48 -5.28 12.18 -3.09
N VAL A 49 -5.07 13.21 -3.89
CA VAL A 49 -4.48 14.47 -3.41
C VAL A 49 -5.40 15.11 -2.36
N LEU A 50 -6.69 15.21 -2.68
CA LEU A 50 -7.68 15.81 -1.77
C LEU A 50 -7.82 14.97 -0.50
N ALA A 51 -7.84 13.64 -0.63
CA ALA A 51 -7.93 12.74 0.52
C ALA A 51 -6.72 12.91 1.43
N PHE A 52 -5.53 13.04 0.85
CA PHE A 52 -4.31 13.23 1.63
C PHE A 52 -4.33 14.56 2.38
N GLN A 53 -4.74 15.63 1.71
CA GLN A 53 -4.85 16.94 2.36
C GLN A 53 -5.82 16.88 3.54
N ASP A 54 -6.96 16.24 3.36
CA ASP A 54 -7.96 16.09 4.42
C ASP A 54 -7.41 15.25 5.58
N ALA A 55 -6.72 14.16 5.28
CA ALA A 55 -6.10 13.31 6.30
C ALA A 55 -5.05 14.08 7.11
N VAL A 56 -4.26 14.92 6.46
CA VAL A 56 -3.25 15.75 7.14
C VAL A 56 -3.93 16.71 8.10
N MET A 57 -5.02 17.34 7.66
CA MET A 57 -5.75 18.29 8.52
C MET A 57 -6.38 17.61 9.74
N LYS A 58 -6.89 16.40 9.58
CA LYS A 58 -7.56 15.67 10.65
C LYS A 58 -6.62 14.82 11.49
N GLY A 59 -5.42 14.51 11.01
CA GLY A 59 -4.50 13.59 11.67
C GLY A 59 -5.07 12.18 11.76
N ASP A 60 -5.80 11.73 10.75
CA ASP A 60 -6.60 10.50 10.78
C ASP A 60 -5.78 9.31 10.30
N PHE A 61 -5.41 8.41 11.26
CA PHE A 61 -4.63 7.23 10.97
C PHE A 61 -5.28 6.34 9.90
N GLU A 62 -6.58 6.08 10.01
CA GLU A 62 -7.27 5.19 9.09
C GLU A 62 -7.26 5.76 7.66
N GLU A 63 -7.41 7.06 7.51
CA GLU A 63 -7.34 7.69 6.20
C GLU A 63 -5.93 7.61 5.60
N PHE A 64 -4.88 7.85 6.41
CA PHE A 64 -3.51 7.68 5.94
C PHE A 64 -3.25 6.23 5.51
N GLN A 65 -3.71 5.27 6.30
CA GLN A 65 -3.56 3.85 5.98
C GLN A 65 -4.28 3.51 4.67
N ARG A 66 -5.50 3.99 4.50
CA ARG A 66 -6.29 3.75 3.29
C ARG A 66 -5.59 4.32 2.05
N ILE A 67 -5.06 5.53 2.14
CA ILE A 67 -4.35 6.17 1.03
C ILE A 67 -3.09 5.40 0.67
N GLY A 68 -2.27 5.07 1.67
CA GLY A 68 -1.06 4.30 1.45
C GLY A 68 -1.34 2.94 0.82
N ASP A 69 -2.34 2.24 1.35
CA ASP A 69 -2.75 0.92 0.83
C ASP A 69 -3.23 1.02 -0.61
N TRP A 70 -4.00 2.05 -0.94
CA TRP A 70 -4.48 2.26 -2.31
C TRP A 70 -3.32 2.50 -3.27
N VAL A 71 -2.37 3.37 -2.90
CA VAL A 71 -1.21 3.65 -3.74
C VAL A 71 -0.39 2.37 -3.95
N LEU A 72 -0.14 1.62 -2.88
CA LEU A 72 0.61 0.37 -2.96
C LEU A 72 -0.08 -0.63 -3.90
N PHE A 73 -1.38 -0.81 -3.75
CA PHE A 73 -2.14 -1.73 -4.58
C PHE A 73 -2.09 -1.33 -6.06
N ILE A 74 -2.41 -0.07 -6.37
CA ILE A 74 -2.44 0.40 -7.75
C ILE A 74 -1.04 0.35 -8.38
N ASP A 75 -0.02 0.78 -7.64
CA ASP A 75 1.34 0.78 -8.15
C ASP A 75 1.86 -0.64 -8.42
N THR A 76 1.34 -1.62 -7.69
CA THR A 76 1.68 -3.03 -7.89
C THR A 76 0.88 -3.65 -9.03
N ILE A 77 -0.44 -3.47 -9.05
CA ILE A 77 -1.35 -4.22 -9.93
C ILE A 77 -1.67 -3.46 -11.22
N HIS A 78 -1.82 -2.13 -11.13
CA HIS A 78 -2.23 -1.27 -12.25
C HIS A 78 -1.27 -0.10 -12.42
N PRO A 79 0.03 -0.36 -12.65
CA PRO A 79 1.03 0.72 -12.63
C PRO A 79 0.79 1.81 -13.66
N THR A 80 0.18 1.49 -14.80
CA THR A 80 -0.11 2.49 -15.83
C THR A 80 -1.12 3.54 -15.40
N HIS A 81 -1.89 3.27 -14.36
CA HIS A 81 -2.85 4.23 -13.81
C HIS A 81 -2.15 5.52 -13.34
N PHE A 82 -0.88 5.42 -12.98
CA PHE A 82 -0.09 6.56 -12.50
C PHE A 82 0.79 7.21 -13.57
N ASP A 83 0.66 6.81 -14.83
CA ASP A 83 1.48 7.39 -15.89
C ASP A 83 1.34 8.91 -15.93
N GLY A 84 2.47 9.59 -15.98
CA GLY A 84 2.54 11.05 -15.97
C GLY A 84 2.53 11.69 -14.58
N VAL A 85 2.11 10.96 -13.55
CA VAL A 85 2.03 11.50 -12.17
C VAL A 85 2.60 10.54 -11.13
N ARG A 86 3.29 9.49 -11.57
CA ARG A 86 3.74 8.41 -10.69
C ARG A 86 4.53 8.90 -9.49
N GLU A 87 5.50 9.76 -9.73
CA GLU A 87 6.38 10.24 -8.66
C GLU A 87 5.61 10.98 -7.58
N ALA A 88 4.66 11.83 -8.01
CA ALA A 88 3.82 12.57 -7.08
C ALA A 88 2.92 11.65 -6.26
N VAL A 89 2.28 10.66 -6.92
CA VAL A 89 1.37 9.75 -6.24
C VAL A 89 2.14 8.82 -5.29
N GLU A 90 3.29 8.31 -5.73
CA GLU A 90 4.14 7.50 -4.85
C GLU A 90 4.58 8.28 -3.62
N SER A 91 4.90 9.56 -3.78
CA SER A 91 5.25 10.43 -2.65
C SER A 91 4.08 10.55 -1.66
N ILE A 92 2.85 10.70 -2.17
CA ILE A 92 1.66 10.74 -1.32
C ILE A 92 1.51 9.42 -0.53
N GLY A 93 1.69 8.29 -1.20
CA GLY A 93 1.60 6.98 -0.55
C GLY A 93 2.65 6.81 0.53
N ARG A 94 3.89 7.18 0.23
CA ARG A 94 4.98 7.11 1.20
C ARG A 94 4.72 8.00 2.41
N ASN A 95 4.31 9.25 2.18
CA ASN A 95 4.02 10.19 3.26
C ASN A 95 2.83 9.73 4.09
N SER A 96 1.86 9.06 3.48
CA SER A 96 0.73 8.48 4.21
C SER A 96 1.20 7.38 5.16
N TYR A 97 2.04 6.46 4.70
CA TYR A 97 2.61 5.43 5.57
C TYR A 97 3.53 6.02 6.64
N TYR A 98 4.31 7.04 6.27
CA TYR A 98 5.15 7.73 7.25
C TYR A 98 4.30 8.36 8.36
N SER A 99 3.16 8.93 8.00
CA SER A 99 2.22 9.48 8.98
C SER A 99 1.67 8.39 9.90
N CYS A 100 1.35 7.20 9.34
CA CYS A 100 0.97 6.05 10.15
C CYS A 100 2.06 5.68 11.15
N HIS A 101 3.31 5.63 10.69
CA HIS A 101 4.45 5.32 11.54
C HIS A 101 4.58 6.32 12.68
N ARG A 102 4.43 7.60 12.39
CA ARG A 102 4.52 8.67 13.40
C ARG A 102 3.38 8.58 14.41
N ILE A 103 2.16 8.36 13.96
CA ILE A 103 0.99 8.26 14.84
C ILE A 103 1.17 7.08 15.82
N LEU A 104 1.72 5.96 15.33
CA LEU A 104 2.00 4.80 16.17
C LEU A 104 3.30 4.94 16.98
N ARG A 105 3.97 6.07 16.89
CA ARG A 105 5.23 6.37 17.60
C ARG A 105 6.30 5.29 17.36
N GLY A 106 6.36 4.75 16.16
CA GLY A 106 7.33 3.76 15.77
C GLY A 106 7.15 2.37 16.39
N GLN A 107 6.00 2.11 17.00
CA GLN A 107 5.75 0.82 17.67
C GLN A 107 5.66 -0.35 16.69
N TRP A 108 5.33 -0.10 15.43
CA TRP A 108 5.27 -1.13 14.41
C TRP A 108 6.06 -0.69 13.19
N ARG A 109 7.16 -1.38 12.92
CA ARG A 109 8.14 -0.98 11.90
C ARG A 109 7.65 -1.18 10.47
N VAL A 110 6.54 -1.87 10.27
CA VAL A 110 5.98 -2.12 8.93
C VAL A 110 5.77 -0.80 8.18
N TYR A 111 5.21 0.20 8.84
CA TYR A 111 4.93 1.48 8.18
C TYR A 111 6.20 2.25 7.84
N GLU A 112 7.25 2.10 8.63
CA GLU A 112 8.56 2.70 8.31
C GLU A 112 9.12 2.09 7.02
N GLU A 113 9.13 0.77 6.91
CA GLU A 113 9.62 0.10 5.72
C GLU A 113 8.75 0.42 4.50
N LEU A 114 7.43 0.42 4.66
CA LEU A 114 6.53 0.81 3.58
C LEU A 114 6.76 2.25 3.12
N ALA A 115 6.95 3.17 4.06
CA ALA A 115 7.22 4.57 3.73
C ALA A 115 8.53 4.72 2.97
N ASP A 116 9.57 4.02 3.42
CA ASP A 116 10.90 4.13 2.80
C ASP A 116 10.97 3.43 1.46
N GLN A 117 10.28 2.30 1.29
CA GLN A 117 10.50 1.37 0.18
C GLN A 117 9.29 1.15 -0.72
N LEU A 118 8.20 1.91 -0.56
CA LEU A 118 6.95 1.65 -1.29
C LEU A 118 7.16 1.43 -2.80
N PRO A 119 7.86 2.31 -3.54
CA PRO A 119 8.03 2.08 -4.98
C PRO A 119 8.80 0.81 -5.29
N HIS A 120 9.81 0.48 -4.48
CA HIS A 120 10.61 -0.73 -4.67
C HIS A 120 9.80 -1.98 -4.35
N ILE A 121 9.03 -1.95 -3.26
CA ILE A 121 8.14 -3.05 -2.88
C ILE A 121 7.14 -3.32 -3.99
N ALA A 122 6.48 -2.28 -4.49
CA ALA A 122 5.49 -2.41 -5.57
C ALA A 122 6.13 -3.03 -6.81
N ARG A 123 7.33 -2.59 -7.19
CA ARG A 123 8.03 -3.10 -8.37
C ARG A 123 8.42 -4.56 -8.20
N HIS A 124 9.00 -4.91 -7.04
CA HIS A 124 9.41 -6.28 -6.76
C HIS A 124 8.21 -7.22 -6.65
N ALA A 125 7.15 -6.78 -5.99
CA ALA A 125 5.91 -7.56 -5.88
C ALA A 125 5.31 -7.82 -7.26
N ARG A 126 5.27 -6.81 -8.11
CA ARG A 126 4.75 -6.96 -9.48
C ARG A 126 5.50 -8.04 -10.25
N ARG A 127 6.83 -8.07 -10.13
CA ARG A 127 7.65 -9.09 -10.79
C ARG A 127 7.33 -10.50 -10.31
N LYS A 128 6.99 -10.65 -9.05
CA LYS A 128 6.64 -11.95 -8.47
C LYS A 128 5.26 -12.42 -8.88
N LEU A 129 4.38 -11.50 -9.26
CA LEU A 129 3.00 -11.82 -9.60
C LEU A 129 2.80 -12.12 -11.10
N VAL A 130 3.80 -11.84 -11.92
CA VAL A 130 3.73 -12.07 -13.37
C VAL A 130 4.13 -13.48 -13.75
#